data_376a073a2234fe56499bcf7810df3a2f
#
_entry.id   376a073a2234fe56499bcf7810df3a2f
#
_cell.length_a   1.000
_cell.length_b   1.000
_cell.length_c   1.000
_cell.angle_alpha   90.00
_cell.angle_beta   90.00
_cell.angle_gamma   90.00
#
_symmetry.space_group_name_H-M   'P 1'
#
loop_
_entity.id
_entity.type
_entity.pdbx_description
1 polymer ?
#
loop_
_entity_poly.entity_id
_entity_poly.type
_entity_poly.pdbx_seq_one_letter_code
_entity_poly.pdbx_strand_id
1 'polypeptide(L)'
;DSYMTNWGNTDIFSHVFPIFRKPDSPGNYNRKIIDSRNYRHRLPDYRETSTQPTEKLNVSFYPEGGKLVKGLKSKVAFLVTDENGKYIRTEGKVTDKNGNTLCHIQTDNEGRSVFDILPDESTFQLHLTEPNGHEQTFPLPQAEKEGCVMSLNGMAGDEVTVDLHGTESIKNRLLGYSLIHYGKLSTCDTLTLSLIHI
;
A
#
# COMPACT_ATOMS: atom_id res chain seq x y z
N ASP A 1 -9.76 1.80 -18.45
CA ASP A 1 -11.12 2.32 -18.27
C ASP A 1 -11.17 3.19 -17.03
N SER A 2 -11.64 4.45 -17.16
CA SER A 2 -11.67 5.45 -16.08
C SER A 2 -12.47 4.98 -14.84
N TYR A 3 -13.38 4.06 -15.01
CA TYR A 3 -14.14 3.44 -13.93
C TYR A 3 -13.25 2.60 -12.98
N MET A 4 -12.22 1.97 -13.52
CA MET A 4 -11.30 1.14 -12.74
C MET A 4 -10.29 1.97 -11.95
N THR A 5 -10.04 3.22 -12.34
CA THR A 5 -9.07 4.09 -11.64
C THR A 5 -9.62 4.78 -10.39
N ASN A 6 -10.94 4.71 -10.15
CA ASN A 6 -11.56 5.29 -8.94
C ASN A 6 -11.25 4.52 -7.65
N TRP A 7 -10.68 3.31 -7.76
CA TRP A 7 -10.37 2.42 -6.63
C TRP A 7 -8.89 2.44 -6.24
N GLY A 8 -8.11 3.36 -6.80
CA GLY A 8 -6.67 3.43 -6.60
C GLY A 8 -5.88 2.50 -7.52
N ASN A 9 -4.59 2.72 -7.58
CA ASN A 9 -3.69 1.96 -8.47
C ASN A 9 -3.46 0.50 -8.03
N THR A 10 -3.91 0.11 -6.84
CA THR A 10 -3.69 -1.23 -6.27
C THR A 10 -4.60 -2.31 -6.84
N ASP A 11 -5.76 -1.92 -7.37
CA ASP A 11 -6.74 -2.85 -7.94
C ASP A 11 -6.74 -2.89 -9.46
N ILE A 12 -5.70 -2.34 -10.07
CA ILE A 12 -5.53 -2.43 -11.53
C ILE A 12 -5.09 -3.84 -11.86
N PHE A 13 -5.93 -4.55 -12.62
CA PHE A 13 -5.51 -5.78 -13.26
C PHE A 13 -4.30 -5.48 -14.15
N SER A 14 -3.12 -5.87 -13.72
CA SER A 14 -1.92 -5.80 -14.53
C SER A 14 -1.65 -7.16 -15.16
N HIS A 15 -1.60 -7.21 -16.46
CA HIS A 15 -1.14 -8.38 -17.20
C HIS A 15 0.14 -8.03 -17.90
N VAL A 16 1.21 -8.75 -17.58
CA VAL A 16 2.50 -8.56 -18.24
C VAL A 16 2.48 -9.32 -19.55
N PHE A 17 2.50 -8.59 -20.65
CA PHE A 17 2.71 -9.17 -21.98
C PHE A 17 4.21 -9.20 -22.27
N PRO A 18 4.81 -10.37 -22.52
CA PRO A 18 6.20 -10.43 -22.92
C PRO A 18 6.36 -9.78 -24.31
N ILE A 19 7.19 -8.76 -24.39
CA ILE A 19 7.57 -8.14 -25.66
C ILE A 19 8.89 -8.77 -26.09
N PHE A 20 8.83 -9.55 -27.16
CA PHE A 20 10.03 -10.16 -27.73
C PHE A 20 10.73 -9.16 -28.66
N ARG A 21 12.07 -9.27 -28.76
CA ARG A 21 12.82 -8.58 -29.78
C ARG A 21 12.27 -8.97 -31.17
N LYS A 22 12.26 -8.01 -32.08
CA LYS A 22 11.94 -8.25 -33.50
C LYS A 22 12.79 -9.42 -33.98
N PRO A 23 12.21 -10.52 -34.49
CA PRO A 23 12.98 -11.62 -34.99
C PRO A 23 13.78 -11.20 -36.25
N ASP A 24 14.93 -11.81 -36.41
CA ASP A 24 15.88 -11.48 -37.50
C ASP A 24 15.32 -11.78 -38.90
N SER A 25 14.22 -12.52 -39.00
CA SER A 25 13.55 -12.80 -40.27
C SER A 25 12.03 -12.61 -40.16
N PRO A 26 11.41 -11.90 -41.15
CA PRO A 26 9.96 -11.77 -41.21
C PRO A 26 9.28 -13.13 -41.41
N GLY A 27 8.22 -13.38 -40.70
CA GLY A 27 7.42 -14.62 -40.84
C GLY A 27 7.60 -15.65 -39.73
N ASN A 28 8.59 -15.50 -38.86
CA ASN A 28 8.80 -16.39 -37.73
C ASN A 28 7.92 -16.05 -36.49
N TYR A 29 7.14 -15.01 -36.56
CA TYR A 29 6.29 -14.57 -35.43
C TYR A 29 5.20 -15.58 -35.11
N ASN A 30 4.64 -16.25 -36.11
CA ASN A 30 3.41 -16.98 -35.96
C ASN A 30 3.57 -18.48 -35.66
N ARG A 31 4.74 -19.05 -35.89
CA ARG A 31 4.90 -20.51 -35.76
C ARG A 31 5.13 -20.99 -34.33
N LYS A 32 5.62 -20.14 -33.42
CA LYS A 32 5.93 -20.56 -32.05
C LYS A 32 4.90 -20.12 -31.01
N ILE A 33 4.05 -19.16 -31.35
CA ILE A 33 3.08 -18.58 -30.40
C ILE A 33 1.72 -19.28 -30.50
N ILE A 34 1.40 -19.90 -31.64
CA ILE A 34 0.05 -20.46 -31.88
C ILE A 34 -0.04 -21.97 -31.58
N ASP A 35 1.04 -22.64 -31.25
CA ASP A 35 0.95 -24.02 -30.79
C ASP A 35 0.51 -24.08 -29.34
N SER A 36 -0.80 -24.00 -29.14
CA SER A 36 -1.44 -24.01 -27.82
C SER A 36 -1.11 -25.25 -26.98
N ARG A 37 -0.64 -26.34 -27.63
CA ARG A 37 -0.25 -27.56 -26.93
C ARG A 37 1.10 -27.43 -26.21
N ASN A 38 1.97 -26.53 -26.68
CA ASN A 38 3.26 -26.29 -26.05
C ASN A 38 3.35 -24.96 -25.30
N TYR A 39 2.26 -24.24 -25.20
CA TYR A 39 2.23 -22.93 -24.54
C TYR A 39 2.69 -22.99 -23.07
N ARG A 40 2.29 -24.03 -22.35
CA ARG A 40 2.69 -24.23 -20.94
C ARG A 40 4.16 -24.63 -20.74
N HIS A 41 4.80 -25.20 -21.78
CA HIS A 41 6.17 -25.69 -21.68
C HIS A 41 7.21 -24.79 -22.37
N ARG A 42 6.75 -23.72 -23.04
CA ARG A 42 7.60 -22.80 -23.80
C ARG A 42 7.44 -21.33 -23.42
N LEU A 43 6.65 -21.02 -22.41
CA LEU A 43 6.96 -19.79 -21.70
C LEU A 43 8.43 -19.98 -21.29
N PRO A 44 9.37 -19.12 -21.78
CA PRO A 44 10.66 -19.10 -21.17
C PRO A 44 10.33 -19.09 -19.69
N ASP A 45 10.91 -20.06 -18.99
CA ASP A 45 10.93 -19.99 -17.55
C ASP A 45 11.32 -18.54 -17.27
N TYR A 46 10.36 -17.73 -16.85
CA TYR A 46 10.64 -16.46 -16.24
C TYR A 46 11.26 -16.80 -14.88
N ARG A 47 12.25 -17.64 -14.93
CA ARG A 47 13.31 -17.60 -13.97
C ARG A 47 13.84 -16.22 -14.18
N GLU A 48 13.43 -15.42 -13.26
CA GLU A 48 14.15 -14.26 -12.84
C GLU A 48 15.58 -14.46 -13.32
N THR A 49 15.91 -13.90 -14.49
CA THR A 49 17.31 -13.62 -14.74
C THR A 49 17.65 -12.91 -13.46
N SER A 50 18.45 -13.56 -12.63
CA SER A 50 18.91 -13.02 -11.39
C SER A 50 19.60 -11.72 -11.71
N THR A 51 18.78 -10.72 -11.94
CA THR A 51 19.21 -9.37 -11.87
C THR A 51 19.75 -9.30 -10.45
N GLN A 52 21.01 -9.00 -10.33
CA GLN A 52 21.66 -8.62 -9.10
C GLN A 52 20.60 -7.92 -8.25
N PRO A 53 20.42 -8.27 -6.97
CA PRO A 53 19.45 -7.61 -6.15
C PRO A 53 19.63 -6.11 -6.37
N THR A 54 18.61 -5.47 -6.92
CA THR A 54 18.67 -4.04 -7.17
C THR A 54 18.80 -3.40 -5.81
N GLU A 55 19.83 -2.60 -5.65
CA GLU A 55 20.19 -2.00 -4.37
C GLU A 55 19.13 -1.00 -3.88
N LYS A 56 18.16 -0.67 -4.72
CA LYS A 56 17.17 0.35 -4.44
C LYS A 56 15.83 -0.25 -4.02
N LEU A 57 15.38 0.16 -2.85
CA LEU A 57 14.07 -0.19 -2.32
C LEU A 57 13.01 0.82 -2.78
N ASN A 58 11.81 0.34 -3.03
CA ASN A 58 10.61 1.14 -3.21
C ASN A 58 9.67 0.88 -2.04
N VAL A 59 9.12 1.94 -1.46
CA VAL A 59 8.19 1.85 -0.33
C VAL A 59 6.90 2.55 -0.67
N SER A 60 5.78 1.83 -0.46
CA SER A 60 4.45 2.38 -0.57
C SER A 60 3.78 2.38 0.80
N PHE A 61 3.18 3.51 1.21
CA PHE A 61 2.52 3.66 2.51
C PHE A 61 1.01 3.68 2.34
N TYR A 62 0.32 3.01 3.26
CA TYR A 62 -1.13 2.88 3.30
C TYR A 62 -1.64 3.21 4.71
N PRO A 63 -1.85 4.51 5.01
CA PRO A 63 -2.46 4.88 6.28
C PRO A 63 -3.89 4.35 6.37
N GLU A 64 -4.25 3.77 7.49
CA GLU A 64 -5.62 3.35 7.79
C GLU A 64 -6.56 4.57 7.75
N GLY A 65 -7.65 4.46 6.99
CA GLY A 65 -8.51 5.62 6.69
C GLY A 65 -8.02 6.50 5.54
N GLY A 66 -6.91 6.12 4.87
CA GLY A 66 -6.42 6.72 3.63
C GLY A 66 -5.43 7.87 3.81
N LYS A 67 -5.52 8.65 4.88
CA LYS A 67 -4.63 9.79 5.16
C LYS A 67 -4.24 9.85 6.63
N LEU A 68 -3.04 10.36 6.88
CA LEU A 68 -2.63 10.76 8.22
C LEU A 68 -3.27 12.10 8.57
N VAL A 69 -3.75 12.25 9.79
CA VAL A 69 -4.32 13.50 10.31
C VAL A 69 -3.64 13.85 11.64
N LYS A 70 -3.24 15.09 11.78
CA LYS A 70 -2.55 15.57 12.99
C LYS A 70 -3.40 15.38 14.24
N GLY A 71 -2.78 14.86 15.30
CA GLY A 71 -3.42 14.62 16.58
C GLY A 71 -4.35 13.40 16.61
N LEU A 72 -4.49 12.66 15.50
CA LEU A 72 -5.28 11.45 15.45
C LEU A 72 -4.38 10.22 15.27
N LYS A 73 -4.46 9.28 16.21
CA LYS A 73 -3.70 8.03 16.11
C LYS A 73 -4.13 7.26 14.87
N SER A 74 -3.17 6.81 14.10
CA SER A 74 -3.39 6.05 12.87
C SER A 74 -2.44 4.86 12.80
N LYS A 75 -2.92 3.80 12.20
CA LYS A 75 -2.11 2.65 11.83
C LYS A 75 -1.65 2.83 10.38
N VAL A 76 -0.38 2.60 10.11
CA VAL A 76 0.20 2.71 8.78
C VAL A 76 0.71 1.35 8.35
N ALA A 77 0.10 0.77 7.34
CA ALA A 77 0.66 -0.36 6.63
C ALA A 77 1.62 0.15 5.56
N PHE A 78 2.64 -0.62 5.24
CA PHE A 78 3.54 -0.32 4.13
C PHE A 78 4.02 -1.59 3.45
N LEU A 79 4.43 -1.42 2.21
CA LEU A 79 4.93 -2.47 1.34
C LEU A 79 6.31 -2.09 0.82
N VAL A 80 7.25 -3.02 0.88
CA VAL A 80 8.61 -2.85 0.36
C VAL A 80 8.83 -3.77 -0.81
N THR A 81 9.26 -3.19 -1.92
CA THR A 81 9.64 -3.93 -3.14
C THR A 81 10.99 -3.43 -3.65
N ASP A 82 11.62 -4.22 -4.51
CA ASP A 82 12.72 -3.76 -5.35
C ASP A 82 12.20 -3.01 -6.60
N GLU A 83 13.11 -2.58 -7.46
CA GLU A 83 12.79 -1.90 -8.73
C GLU A 83 11.99 -2.77 -9.70
N ASN A 84 12.04 -4.10 -9.55
CA ASN A 84 11.32 -5.06 -10.38
C ASN A 84 9.94 -5.42 -9.79
N GLY A 85 9.56 -4.83 -8.66
CA GLY A 85 8.33 -5.12 -7.96
C GLY A 85 8.36 -6.41 -7.13
N LYS A 86 9.54 -6.99 -6.90
CA LYS A 86 9.71 -8.16 -6.03
C LYS A 86 9.67 -7.73 -4.58
N TYR A 87 8.95 -8.48 -3.76
CA TYR A 87 8.83 -8.23 -2.32
C TYR A 87 10.16 -8.44 -1.60
N ILE A 88 10.50 -7.50 -0.73
CA ILE A 88 11.76 -7.52 0.02
C ILE A 88 11.46 -7.64 1.51
N ARG A 89 12.02 -8.69 2.12
CA ARG A 89 12.06 -8.80 3.58
C ARG A 89 13.20 -7.93 4.10
N THR A 90 12.88 -7.00 4.98
CA THR A 90 13.83 -6.07 5.56
C THR A 90 13.42 -5.68 6.98
N GLU A 91 14.33 -5.05 7.68
CA GLU A 91 14.12 -4.49 8.99
C GLU A 91 14.51 -3.02 9.03
N GLY A 92 14.03 -2.30 10.02
CA GLY A 92 14.32 -0.90 10.16
C GLY A 92 13.63 -0.24 11.34
N LYS A 93 13.50 1.07 11.26
CA LYS A 93 12.90 1.90 12.33
C LYS A 93 12.17 3.09 11.75
N VAL A 94 11.18 3.56 12.48
CA VAL A 94 10.52 4.84 12.22
C VAL A 94 11.06 5.87 13.20
N THR A 95 11.41 7.05 12.70
CA THR A 95 11.93 8.14 13.52
C THR A 95 11.13 9.43 13.33
N ASP A 96 11.19 10.30 14.34
CA ASP A 96 10.73 11.68 14.23
C ASP A 96 11.79 12.59 13.56
N LYS A 97 11.48 13.87 13.41
CA LYS A 97 12.40 14.89 12.86
C LYS A 97 13.69 15.08 13.65
N ASN A 98 13.71 14.70 14.93
CA ASN A 98 14.89 14.84 15.80
C ASN A 98 15.76 13.57 15.78
N GLY A 99 15.34 12.54 15.03
CA GLY A 99 16.01 11.25 14.97
C GLY A 99 15.64 10.29 16.11
N ASN A 100 14.67 10.64 16.96
CA ASN A 100 14.21 9.73 18.00
C ASN A 100 13.45 8.57 17.37
N THR A 101 13.80 7.34 17.75
CA THR A 101 13.12 6.14 17.27
C THR A 101 11.76 5.99 17.94
N LEU A 102 10.71 5.91 17.14
CA LEU A 102 9.33 5.69 17.60
C LEU A 102 9.04 4.20 17.72
N CYS A 103 9.44 3.42 16.72
CA CYS A 103 9.29 1.97 16.74
C CYS A 103 10.32 1.31 15.82
N HIS A 104 10.58 0.03 16.11
CA HIS A 104 11.31 -0.87 15.21
C HIS A 104 10.29 -1.66 14.39
N ILE A 105 10.65 -1.93 13.14
CA ILE A 105 9.79 -2.67 12.20
C ILE A 105 10.56 -3.82 11.57
N GLN A 106 9.82 -4.85 11.20
CA GLN A 106 10.30 -5.94 10.37
C GLN A 106 9.20 -6.30 9.38
N THR A 107 9.55 -6.43 8.10
CA THR A 107 8.59 -6.86 7.09
C THR A 107 8.45 -8.37 7.06
N ASP A 108 7.28 -8.85 6.65
CA ASP A 108 7.02 -10.26 6.36
C ASP A 108 7.69 -10.71 5.04
N ASN A 109 7.44 -11.96 4.63
CA ASN A 109 7.99 -12.51 3.39
C ASN A 109 7.38 -11.88 2.13
N GLU A 110 6.28 -11.16 2.27
CA GLU A 110 5.61 -10.40 1.21
C GLU A 110 5.94 -8.90 1.29
N GLY A 111 7.02 -8.55 2.00
CA GLY A 111 7.49 -7.17 2.11
C GLY A 111 6.58 -6.24 2.90
N ARG A 112 5.63 -6.75 3.67
CA ARG A 112 4.61 -5.96 4.38
C ARG A 112 4.95 -5.82 5.85
N SER A 113 4.62 -4.69 6.41
CA SER A 113 4.61 -4.46 7.85
C SER A 113 3.62 -3.36 8.20
N VAL A 114 3.41 -3.17 9.49
CA VAL A 114 2.47 -2.19 10.02
C VAL A 114 3.02 -1.58 11.30
N PHE A 115 2.74 -0.31 11.53
CA PHE A 115 3.08 0.39 12.77
C PHE A 115 2.01 1.43 13.12
N ASP A 116 1.92 1.77 14.41
CA ASP A 116 1.07 2.84 14.90
C ASP A 116 1.85 4.16 14.97
N ILE A 117 1.17 5.26 14.63
CA ILE A 117 1.73 6.61 14.72
C ILE A 117 0.70 7.60 15.22
N LEU A 118 1.14 8.59 15.99
CA LEU A 118 0.38 9.79 16.32
C LEU A 118 1.03 10.97 15.61
N PRO A 119 0.51 11.37 14.44
CA PRO A 119 1.10 12.48 13.69
C PRO A 119 0.95 13.80 14.45
N ASP A 120 2.04 14.54 14.52
CA ASP A 120 2.10 15.91 15.06
C ASP A 120 2.53 16.91 13.95
N GLU A 121 3.14 18.02 14.33
CA GLU A 121 3.76 18.99 13.40
C GLU A 121 5.07 18.48 12.78
N SER A 122 5.55 17.30 13.21
CA SER A 122 6.83 16.75 12.78
C SER A 122 6.69 15.98 11.47
N THR A 123 7.79 15.89 10.76
CA THR A 123 7.98 14.94 9.66
C THR A 123 8.55 13.65 10.22
N PHE A 124 8.04 12.54 9.73
CA PHE A 124 8.48 11.21 10.13
C PHE A 124 9.21 10.53 8.98
N GLN A 125 10.13 9.65 9.32
CA GLN A 125 10.96 8.93 8.37
C GLN A 125 10.99 7.45 8.70
N LEU A 126 10.92 6.62 7.68
CA LEU A 126 11.15 5.19 7.74
C LEU A 126 12.56 4.91 7.25
N HIS A 127 13.37 4.30 8.08
CA HIS A 127 14.72 3.84 7.75
C HIS A 127 14.67 2.33 7.56
N LEU A 128 15.11 1.85 6.41
CA LEU A 128 15.16 0.43 6.08
C LEU A 128 16.58 0.01 5.77
N THR A 129 16.95 -1.19 6.20
CA THR A 129 18.24 -1.80 5.87
C THR A 129 18.12 -2.57 4.58
N GLU A 130 18.91 -2.22 3.58
CA GLU A 130 19.01 -2.96 2.33
C GLU A 130 19.67 -4.32 2.53
N PRO A 131 19.48 -5.26 1.58
CA PRO A 131 20.17 -6.56 1.63
C PRO A 131 21.71 -6.46 1.66
N ASN A 132 22.27 -5.39 1.14
CA ASN A 132 23.71 -5.09 1.15
C ASN A 132 24.21 -4.44 2.47
N GLY A 133 23.29 -4.17 3.42
CA GLY A 133 23.59 -3.55 4.71
C GLY A 133 23.56 -2.02 4.71
N HIS A 134 23.28 -1.35 3.59
CA HIS A 134 23.07 0.09 3.55
C HIS A 134 21.71 0.48 4.10
N GLU A 135 21.59 1.66 4.67
CA GLU A 135 20.32 2.20 5.16
C GLU A 135 19.74 3.17 4.13
N GLN A 136 18.49 2.94 3.75
CA GLN A 136 17.71 3.89 2.95
C GLN A 136 16.62 4.52 3.79
N THR A 137 16.36 5.81 3.53
CA THR A 137 15.40 6.62 4.26
C THR A 137 14.25 7.05 3.36
N PHE A 138 13.01 6.84 3.85
CA PHE A 138 11.79 7.16 3.14
C PHE A 138 10.93 8.10 3.98
N PRO A 139 10.54 9.28 3.45
CA PRO A 139 9.63 10.16 4.17
C PRO A 139 8.24 9.53 4.25
N LEU A 140 7.61 9.61 5.42
CA LEU A 140 6.21 9.22 5.56
C LEU A 140 5.29 10.24 4.86
N PRO A 141 4.07 9.84 4.49
CA PRO A 141 3.07 10.77 4.00
C PRO A 141 2.83 11.92 4.98
N GLN A 142 2.69 13.11 4.45
CA GLN A 142 2.44 14.29 5.26
C GLN A 142 1.04 14.23 5.87
N ALA A 143 0.95 14.54 7.16
CA ALA A 143 -0.33 14.58 7.86
C ALA A 143 -1.13 15.85 7.51
N GLU A 144 -2.41 15.65 7.22
CA GLU A 144 -3.37 16.75 7.03
C GLU A 144 -3.63 17.45 8.37
N LYS A 145 -3.89 18.75 8.31
CA LYS A 145 -4.18 19.54 9.53
C LYS A 145 -5.53 19.19 10.12
N GLU A 146 -6.48 18.90 9.26
CA GLU A 146 -7.89 18.66 9.62
C GLU A 146 -8.39 17.44 8.86
N GLY A 147 -9.27 16.67 9.48
CA GLY A 147 -9.85 15.53 8.81
C GLY A 147 -10.43 14.51 9.78
N CYS A 148 -10.77 13.38 9.19
CA CYS A 148 -11.28 12.21 9.88
C CYS A 148 -10.40 11.02 9.54
N VAL A 149 -10.12 10.18 10.52
CA VAL A 149 -9.52 8.86 10.31
C VAL A 149 -10.54 7.79 10.68
N MET A 150 -10.49 6.71 9.95
CA MET A 150 -11.35 5.55 10.17
C MET A 150 -10.46 4.37 10.49
N SER A 151 -10.78 3.63 11.54
CA SER A 151 -10.08 2.42 11.91
C SER A 151 -11.01 1.24 12.11
N LEU A 152 -10.53 0.04 11.81
CA LEU A 152 -11.22 -1.21 12.09
C LEU A 152 -10.78 -1.72 13.45
N ASN A 153 -11.72 -1.82 14.39
CA ASN A 153 -11.43 -2.19 15.77
C ASN A 153 -11.94 -3.59 16.13
N GLY A 154 -11.68 -4.54 15.25
CA GLY A 154 -11.96 -5.94 15.49
C GLY A 154 -13.15 -6.49 14.72
N MET A 155 -13.17 -7.80 14.65
CA MET A 155 -14.29 -8.60 14.13
C MET A 155 -14.75 -9.54 15.24
N ALA A 156 -16.02 -9.44 15.62
CA ALA A 156 -16.63 -10.34 16.58
C ALA A 156 -17.81 -11.07 15.88
N GLY A 157 -17.58 -12.32 15.49
CA GLY A 157 -18.56 -13.05 14.68
C GLY A 157 -18.74 -12.41 13.30
N ASP A 158 -19.96 -12.03 12.98
CA ASP A 158 -20.33 -11.37 11.72
C ASP A 158 -20.34 -9.83 11.82
N GLU A 159 -19.94 -9.27 12.96
CA GLU A 159 -19.94 -7.84 13.20
C GLU A 159 -18.53 -7.26 13.06
N VAL A 160 -18.43 -6.11 12.40
CA VAL A 160 -17.20 -5.32 12.26
C VAL A 160 -17.42 -3.98 12.93
N THR A 161 -16.58 -3.65 13.90
CA THR A 161 -16.59 -2.33 14.54
C THR A 161 -15.67 -1.38 13.79
N VAL A 162 -16.25 -0.26 13.38
CA VAL A 162 -15.54 0.82 12.70
C VAL A 162 -15.54 2.04 13.59
N ASP A 163 -14.35 2.50 13.98
CA ASP A 163 -14.17 3.72 14.75
C ASP A 163 -13.86 4.90 13.83
N LEU A 164 -14.53 6.00 14.05
CA LEU A 164 -14.32 7.26 13.34
C LEU A 164 -13.83 8.31 14.32
N HIS A 165 -12.64 8.83 14.08
CA HIS A 165 -12.06 9.92 14.85
C HIS A 165 -11.88 11.14 13.97
N GLY A 166 -12.29 12.30 14.45
CA GLY A 166 -12.20 13.55 13.71
C GLY A 166 -11.55 14.67 14.51
N THR A 167 -10.95 15.61 13.79
CA THR A 167 -10.47 16.86 14.38
C THR A 167 -11.64 17.75 14.83
N GLU A 168 -11.40 18.67 15.75
CA GLU A 168 -12.43 19.61 16.23
C GLU A 168 -13.10 20.40 15.10
N SER A 169 -12.38 20.70 14.02
CA SER A 169 -12.89 21.46 12.87
C SER A 169 -13.98 20.74 12.08
N ILE A 170 -14.04 19.40 12.16
CA ILE A 170 -15.08 18.61 11.50
C ILE A 170 -16.17 18.11 12.44
N LYS A 171 -16.05 18.44 13.72
CA LYS A 171 -17.06 18.18 14.72
C LYS A 171 -18.38 18.87 14.36
N ASN A 172 -19.48 18.17 14.56
CA ASN A 172 -20.83 18.59 14.18
C ASN A 172 -21.06 18.76 12.66
N ARG A 173 -20.11 18.36 11.81
CA ARG A 173 -20.37 18.25 10.38
C ARG A 173 -21.11 16.97 10.06
N LEU A 174 -22.01 17.07 9.11
CA LEU A 174 -22.67 15.92 8.52
C LEU A 174 -21.69 15.19 7.60
N LEU A 175 -21.42 13.93 7.90
CA LEU A 175 -20.58 13.06 7.10
C LEU A 175 -21.45 12.01 6.40
N GLY A 176 -21.28 11.87 5.10
CA GLY A 176 -21.89 10.77 4.36
C GLY A 176 -20.97 9.54 4.40
N TYR A 177 -21.56 8.35 4.56
CA TYR A 177 -20.84 7.11 4.38
C TYR A 177 -21.58 6.17 3.44
N SER A 178 -20.83 5.30 2.80
CA SER A 178 -21.37 4.24 1.96
C SER A 178 -20.63 2.94 2.21
N LEU A 179 -21.37 1.85 2.32
CA LEU A 179 -20.83 0.50 2.40
C LEU A 179 -21.01 -0.17 1.04
N ILE A 180 -19.90 -0.57 0.45
CA ILE A 180 -19.87 -1.23 -0.86
C ILE A 180 -19.32 -2.64 -0.67
N HIS A 181 -20.05 -3.64 -1.14
CA HIS A 181 -19.66 -5.03 -1.07
C HIS A 181 -19.72 -5.66 -2.47
N TYR A 182 -18.60 -6.21 -2.95
CA TYR A 182 -18.46 -6.73 -4.32
C TYR A 182 -18.96 -5.77 -5.42
N GLY A 183 -18.59 -4.48 -5.31
CA GLY A 183 -18.98 -3.45 -6.28
C GLY A 183 -20.47 -3.05 -6.23
N LYS A 184 -21.23 -3.55 -5.25
CA LYS A 184 -22.62 -3.16 -5.03
C LYS A 184 -22.75 -2.33 -3.77
N LEU A 185 -23.51 -1.24 -3.87
CA LEU A 185 -23.86 -0.42 -2.72
C LEU A 185 -24.79 -1.23 -1.80
N SER A 186 -24.30 -1.53 -0.59
CA SER A 186 -25.10 -2.20 0.44
C SER A 186 -25.93 -1.22 1.23
N THR A 187 -25.32 -0.12 1.65
CA THR A 187 -26.02 0.96 2.35
C THR A 187 -25.29 2.28 2.16
N CYS A 188 -26.02 3.37 2.29
CA CYS A 188 -25.46 4.71 2.41
C CYS A 188 -26.33 5.50 3.37
N ASP A 189 -25.69 6.29 4.23
CA ASP A 189 -26.38 7.14 5.19
C ASP A 189 -25.47 8.28 5.61
N THR A 190 -25.94 9.09 6.52
CA THR A 190 -25.21 10.21 7.08
C THR A 190 -25.08 10.07 8.59
N LEU A 191 -23.96 10.52 9.11
CA LEU A 191 -23.73 10.60 10.56
C LEU A 191 -23.15 11.97 10.91
N THR A 192 -23.39 12.40 12.12
CA THR A 192 -22.75 13.60 12.68
C THR A 192 -21.73 13.14 13.71
N LEU A 193 -20.49 13.55 13.56
CA LEU A 193 -19.48 13.32 14.58
C LEU A 193 -19.82 14.18 15.79
N SER A 194 -20.50 13.59 16.76
CA SER A 194 -20.59 14.14 18.11
C SER A 194 -19.29 13.82 18.84
N LEU A 195 -18.98 14.57 19.89
CA LEU A 195 -17.88 14.24 20.80
C LEU A 195 -18.03 12.80 21.26
N ILE A 196 -17.31 11.90 20.64
CA ILE A 196 -17.11 10.58 21.23
C ILE A 196 -15.88 10.73 22.09
N HIS A 197 -16.10 10.51 23.38
CA HIS A 197 -15.03 10.48 24.35
C HIS A 197 -14.00 9.45 23.93
N ILE A 198 -12.79 9.92 23.91
CA ILE A 198 -11.56 9.14 23.94
C ILE A 198 -11.51 8.40 25.27
#